data_609732b0feb39ab454d46c56e06500a9
#
_entry.id   609732b0feb39ab454d46c56e06500a9
#
_cell.length_a   1.000
_cell.length_b   1.000
_cell.length_c   1.000
_cell.angle_alpha   90.00
_cell.angle_beta   90.00
_cell.angle_gamma   90.00
#
_symmetry.space_group_name_H-M   'P 1'
#
loop_
_entity.id
_entity.type
_entity.pdbx_description
1 polymer ?
#
loop_
_entity_poly.entity_id
_entity_poly.type
_entity_poly.pdbx_seq_one_letter_code
_entity_poly.pdbx_strand_id
1 'polypeptide(L)'
;MLRTSRFFPEGDLDQAVREAYADDNIKATEYLYRRVDLEDVVSAHLLAAQRAPTIGFGRCIISATTSFSLDDLPDLRCDAPLAARRRVPEYEAEYARRSWKMVPGIDRVYVNDRARRELGWQPRYNFPLLIDRLRAGEDVRSPLARMVGSKGYF
;
A
#
# COMPACT_ATOMS: atom_id res chain seq x y z
N MET A 1 -16.31 4.49 -11.18
CA MET A 1 -14.88 4.75 -11.53
C MET A 1 -14.01 4.32 -10.36
N LEU A 2 -13.01 3.47 -10.58
CA LEU A 2 -11.99 3.12 -9.61
C LEU A 2 -10.71 3.90 -9.90
N ARG A 3 -10.13 4.50 -8.86
CA ARG A 3 -8.81 5.12 -8.88
C ARG A 3 -7.87 4.20 -8.11
N THR A 4 -7.13 3.39 -8.85
CA THR A 4 -6.21 2.42 -8.28
C THR A 4 -4.89 3.08 -7.95
N SER A 5 -4.37 2.82 -6.76
CA SER A 5 -3.01 3.17 -6.38
C SER A 5 -1.99 2.27 -7.08
N ARG A 6 -0.71 2.43 -6.79
CA ARG A 6 0.34 1.56 -7.36
C ARG A 6 0.10 0.10 -6.98
N PHE A 7 0.10 -0.79 -7.95
CA PHE A 7 -0.06 -2.24 -7.73
C PHE A 7 0.88 -3.08 -8.59
N PHE A 8 1.50 -2.50 -9.59
CA PHE A 8 2.49 -3.20 -10.40
C PHE A 8 3.78 -3.44 -9.60
N PRO A 9 4.46 -4.56 -9.84
CA PRO A 9 5.71 -4.90 -9.15
C PRO A 9 6.94 -4.13 -9.65
N GLU A 10 6.78 -3.25 -10.64
CA GLU A 10 7.86 -2.44 -11.19
C GLU A 10 8.45 -1.49 -10.14
N GLY A 11 9.74 -1.17 -10.29
CA GLY A 11 10.46 -0.19 -9.48
C GLY A 11 9.88 1.23 -9.60
N ASP A 12 10.30 2.11 -8.71
CA ASP A 12 9.90 3.52 -8.79
C ASP A 12 10.50 4.16 -10.06
N LEU A 13 9.73 5.02 -10.70
CA LEU A 13 10.18 5.78 -11.87
C LEU A 13 11.13 6.92 -11.50
N ASP A 14 11.08 7.40 -10.26
CA ASP A 14 11.95 8.45 -9.75
C ASP A 14 13.35 7.89 -9.47
N GLN A 15 14.34 8.41 -10.17
CA GLN A 15 15.73 7.99 -10.05
C GLN A 15 16.27 8.25 -8.63
N ALA A 16 15.95 9.39 -8.02
CA ALA A 16 16.41 9.72 -6.67
C ALA A 16 15.87 8.73 -5.63
N VAL A 17 14.64 8.25 -5.80
CA VAL A 17 14.06 7.22 -4.94
C VAL A 17 14.79 5.88 -5.11
N ARG A 18 15.08 5.47 -6.35
CA ARG A 18 15.82 4.22 -6.61
C ARG A 18 17.25 4.23 -6.07
N GLU A 19 17.89 5.39 -6.05
CA GLU A 19 19.23 5.56 -5.49
C GLU A 19 19.23 5.58 -3.97
N ALA A 20 18.17 6.12 -3.37
CA ALA A 20 18.07 6.28 -1.91
C ALA A 20 17.54 5.03 -1.19
N TYR A 21 16.77 4.17 -1.87
CA TYR A 21 16.06 3.04 -1.26
C TYR A 21 16.22 1.76 -2.09
N ALA A 22 16.38 0.62 -1.41
CA ALA A 22 16.19 -0.67 -2.05
C ALA A 22 14.74 -0.80 -2.57
N ASP A 23 14.54 -1.46 -3.71
CA ASP A 23 13.25 -1.60 -4.35
C ASP A 23 12.18 -2.20 -3.43
N ASP A 24 12.50 -3.28 -2.72
CA ASP A 24 11.58 -3.89 -1.76
C ASP A 24 11.28 -2.98 -0.56
N ASN A 25 12.27 -2.15 -0.13
CA ASN A 25 12.07 -1.20 0.95
C ASN A 25 11.01 -0.15 0.60
N ILE A 26 11.15 0.49 -0.56
CA ILE A 26 10.18 1.54 -0.95
C ILE A 26 8.81 0.95 -1.23
N LYS A 27 8.74 -0.23 -1.86
CA LYS A 27 7.47 -0.93 -2.10
C LYS A 27 6.75 -1.28 -0.80
N ALA A 28 7.48 -1.78 0.21
CA ALA A 28 6.93 -2.06 1.52
C ALA A 28 6.39 -0.78 2.18
N THR A 29 7.19 0.28 2.19
CA THR A 29 6.81 1.57 2.77
C THR A 29 5.56 2.16 2.11
N GLU A 30 5.41 2.01 0.80
CA GLU A 30 4.25 2.52 0.06
C GLU A 30 2.90 1.89 0.49
N TYR A 31 2.88 0.69 1.10
CA TYR A 31 1.64 0.12 1.64
C TYR A 31 1.02 0.96 2.77
N LEU A 32 1.81 1.84 3.38
CA LEU A 32 1.28 2.80 4.35
C LEU A 32 0.39 3.88 3.71
N TYR A 33 0.65 4.26 2.44
CA TYR A 33 0.06 5.48 1.90
C TYR A 33 -0.40 5.46 0.44
N ARG A 34 0.15 4.61 -0.44
CA ARG A 34 -0.16 4.68 -1.88
C ARG A 34 0.00 3.37 -2.67
N ARG A 35 0.03 2.22 -2.02
CA ARG A 35 0.15 0.91 -2.71
C ARG A 35 -1.02 0.00 -2.38
N VAL A 36 -1.27 -0.97 -3.24
CA VAL A 36 -2.27 -2.04 -3.05
C VAL A 36 -1.75 -3.31 -3.72
N ASP A 37 -2.11 -4.47 -3.19
CA ASP A 37 -1.80 -5.74 -3.82
C ASP A 37 -2.71 -6.02 -5.03
N LEU A 38 -2.20 -6.77 -6.01
CA LEU A 38 -2.94 -7.10 -7.22
C LEU A 38 -4.21 -7.91 -6.95
N GLU A 39 -4.19 -8.83 -5.99
CA GLU A 39 -5.39 -9.59 -5.58
C GLU A 39 -6.49 -8.67 -5.06
N ASP A 40 -6.11 -7.70 -4.24
CA ASP A 40 -7.04 -6.70 -3.73
C ASP A 40 -7.59 -5.80 -4.84
N VAL A 41 -6.76 -5.45 -5.83
CA VAL A 41 -7.22 -4.70 -7.01
C VAL A 41 -8.27 -5.50 -7.80
N VAL A 42 -7.99 -6.78 -8.09
CA VAL A 42 -8.92 -7.66 -8.81
C VAL A 42 -10.23 -7.78 -8.05
N SER A 43 -10.19 -8.04 -6.74
CA SER A 43 -11.40 -8.15 -5.92
C SER A 43 -12.23 -6.87 -5.93
N ALA A 44 -11.58 -5.69 -5.87
CA ALA A 44 -12.28 -4.40 -5.96
C ALA A 44 -13.00 -4.21 -7.30
N HIS A 45 -12.35 -4.61 -8.41
CA HIS A 45 -12.95 -4.49 -9.75
C HIS A 45 -14.16 -5.42 -9.92
N LEU A 46 -14.07 -6.65 -9.44
CA LEU A 46 -15.20 -7.59 -9.46
C LEU A 46 -16.38 -7.08 -8.66
N LEU A 47 -16.15 -6.61 -7.43
CA LEU A 47 -17.19 -6.02 -6.59
C LEU A 47 -17.80 -4.76 -7.21
N ALA A 48 -16.98 -3.90 -7.82
CA ALA A 48 -17.48 -2.71 -8.49
C ALA A 48 -18.38 -3.07 -9.69
N ALA A 49 -18.02 -4.09 -10.48
CA ALA A 49 -18.85 -4.57 -11.57
C ALA A 49 -20.20 -5.11 -11.07
N GLN A 50 -20.18 -5.91 -9.99
CA GLN A 50 -21.39 -6.46 -9.38
C GLN A 50 -22.30 -5.38 -8.77
N ARG A 51 -21.72 -4.34 -8.19
CA ARG A 51 -22.45 -3.25 -7.53
C ARG A 51 -22.85 -2.11 -8.46
N ALA A 52 -22.29 -2.04 -9.66
CA ALA A 52 -22.55 -0.96 -10.62
C ALA A 52 -24.04 -0.69 -10.88
N PRO A 53 -24.92 -1.70 -11.07
CA PRO A 53 -26.35 -1.46 -11.30
C PRO A 53 -27.04 -0.75 -10.11
N THR A 54 -26.57 -0.99 -8.89
CA THR A 54 -27.17 -0.41 -7.68
C THR A 54 -26.58 0.96 -7.34
N ILE A 55 -25.26 1.14 -7.55
CA ILE A 55 -24.57 2.37 -7.15
C ILE A 55 -24.73 3.46 -8.24
N GLY A 56 -24.90 3.06 -9.51
CA GLY A 56 -24.88 3.98 -10.63
C GLY A 56 -23.47 4.57 -10.83
N PHE A 57 -23.25 5.82 -10.44
CA PHE A 57 -21.96 6.49 -10.57
C PHE A 57 -21.32 6.74 -9.21
N GLY A 58 -20.06 6.35 -9.06
CA GLY A 58 -19.23 6.62 -7.89
C GLY A 58 -17.75 6.67 -8.22
N ARG A 59 -16.95 7.32 -7.37
CA ARG A 59 -15.48 7.32 -7.44
C ARG A 59 -14.91 6.71 -6.17
N CYS A 60 -14.17 5.62 -6.29
CA CYS A 60 -13.54 4.93 -5.18
C CYS A 60 -12.03 4.90 -5.35
N ILE A 61 -11.30 5.17 -4.28
CA ILE A 61 -9.86 4.94 -4.21
C ILE A 61 -9.64 3.49 -3.83
N ILE A 62 -8.80 2.80 -4.60
CA ILE A 62 -8.40 1.41 -4.37
C ILE A 62 -6.93 1.42 -3.95
N SER A 63 -6.71 1.33 -2.66
CA SER A 63 -5.41 1.33 -2.00
C SER A 63 -5.45 0.37 -0.81
N ALA A 64 -4.32 -0.11 -0.32
CA ALA A 64 -4.25 -0.77 0.97
C ALA A 64 -4.88 0.11 2.05
N THR A 65 -5.47 -0.52 3.07
CA THR A 65 -5.98 0.25 4.21
C THR A 65 -4.79 0.82 4.98
N THR A 66 -4.71 2.15 5.01
CA THR A 66 -3.65 2.83 5.75
C THR A 66 -3.80 2.63 7.26
N SER A 67 -2.66 2.57 7.95
CA SER A 67 -2.62 2.57 9.42
C SER A 67 -2.72 3.99 10.01
N PHE A 68 -2.61 5.02 9.17
CA PHE A 68 -2.65 6.42 9.61
C PHE A 68 -4.08 6.92 9.79
N SER A 69 -4.24 7.87 10.72
CA SER A 69 -5.46 8.66 10.93
C SER A 69 -5.22 10.12 10.57
N LEU A 70 -6.28 10.93 10.67
CA LEU A 70 -6.17 12.39 10.45
C LEU A 70 -5.24 13.06 11.47
N ASP A 71 -5.14 12.53 12.68
CA ASP A 71 -4.28 13.08 13.74
C ASP A 71 -2.78 12.93 13.44
N ASP A 72 -2.42 12.02 12.52
CA ASP A 72 -1.03 11.81 12.12
C ASP A 72 -0.53 12.80 11.05
N LEU A 73 -1.45 13.53 10.39
CA LEU A 73 -1.12 14.40 9.26
C LEU A 73 -0.01 15.42 9.52
N PRO A 74 0.06 16.09 10.69
CA PRO A 74 1.16 17.02 10.98
C PRO A 74 2.52 16.31 10.98
N ASP A 75 2.60 15.14 11.62
CA ASP A 75 3.84 14.37 11.74
C ASP A 75 4.25 13.74 10.40
N LEU A 76 3.29 13.31 9.58
CA LEU A 76 3.58 12.66 8.30
C LEU A 76 4.44 13.53 7.37
N ARG A 77 4.29 14.84 7.41
CA ARG A 77 5.08 15.76 6.58
C ARG A 77 6.49 15.99 7.08
N CYS A 78 6.67 15.94 8.41
CA CYS A 78 7.91 16.35 9.05
C CYS A 78 8.71 15.16 9.58
N ASP A 79 8.03 14.12 10.04
CA ASP A 79 8.62 12.92 10.67
C ASP A 79 7.71 11.71 10.46
N ALA A 80 7.63 11.24 9.21
CA ALA A 80 6.88 10.04 8.89
C ALA A 80 7.33 8.78 9.66
N PRO A 81 8.62 8.60 10.01
CA PRO A 81 9.06 7.54 10.89
C PRO A 81 8.37 7.53 12.25
N LEU A 82 8.21 8.71 12.87
CA LEU A 82 7.51 8.85 14.16
C LEU A 82 6.04 8.43 14.04
N ALA A 83 5.35 8.90 13.01
CA ALA A 83 3.96 8.53 12.76
C ALA A 83 3.81 7.02 12.51
N ALA A 84 4.70 6.43 11.72
CA ALA A 84 4.70 4.99 11.45
C ALA A 84 4.96 4.16 12.72
N ARG A 85 5.93 4.57 13.56
CA ARG A 85 6.23 3.94 14.85
C ARG A 85 5.03 3.94 15.78
N ARG A 86 4.30 5.04 15.84
CA ARG A 86 3.09 5.15 16.68
C ARG A 86 2.01 4.16 16.28
N ARG A 87 1.89 3.87 14.98
CA ARG A 87 0.83 3.03 14.42
C ARG A 87 1.19 1.56 14.25
N VAL A 88 2.44 1.27 13.91
CA VAL A 88 2.96 -0.08 13.65
C VAL A 88 4.39 -0.15 14.18
N PRO A 89 4.60 -0.15 15.50
CA PRO A 89 5.94 -0.08 16.11
C PRO A 89 6.87 -1.23 15.67
N GLU A 90 6.29 -2.38 15.32
CA GLU A 90 7.00 -3.57 14.91
C GLU A 90 7.84 -3.39 13.63
N TYR A 91 7.53 -2.39 12.81
CA TYR A 91 8.27 -2.14 11.58
C TYR A 91 9.74 -1.78 11.83
N GLU A 92 10.05 -1.10 12.94
CA GLU A 92 11.42 -0.62 13.20
C GLU A 92 12.41 -1.77 13.31
N ALA A 93 12.08 -2.80 14.08
CA ALA A 93 12.94 -3.97 14.22
C ALA A 93 13.14 -4.69 12.88
N GLU A 94 12.09 -4.82 12.09
CA GLU A 94 12.14 -5.49 10.79
C GLU A 94 12.95 -4.69 9.77
N TYR A 95 12.75 -3.37 9.73
CA TYR A 95 13.51 -2.48 8.85
C TYR A 95 15.00 -2.45 9.23
N ALA A 96 15.31 -2.37 10.52
CA ALA A 96 16.69 -2.44 11.02
C ALA A 96 17.38 -3.75 10.61
N ARG A 97 16.70 -4.89 10.75
CA ARG A 97 17.20 -6.21 10.37
C ARG A 97 17.55 -6.29 8.88
N ARG A 98 16.84 -5.56 8.04
CA ARG A 98 17.03 -5.52 6.57
C ARG A 98 17.88 -4.35 6.09
N SER A 99 18.36 -3.50 6.98
CA SER A 99 19.02 -2.23 6.63
C SER A 99 18.12 -1.32 5.78
N TRP A 100 16.83 -1.38 6.00
CA TRP A 100 15.81 -0.56 5.34
C TRP A 100 15.60 0.75 6.08
N LYS A 101 15.09 1.74 5.35
CA LYS A 101 14.80 3.06 5.89
C LYS A 101 13.34 3.43 5.64
N MET A 102 12.72 4.10 6.60
CA MET A 102 11.44 4.76 6.37
C MET A 102 11.68 6.08 5.60
N VAL A 103 10.74 6.46 4.75
CA VAL A 103 10.77 7.77 4.10
C VAL A 103 10.65 8.88 5.15
N PRO A 104 11.36 10.01 5.00
CA PRO A 104 11.36 11.06 6.01
C PRO A 104 10.02 11.81 6.09
N GLY A 105 9.29 11.87 4.99
CA GLY A 105 7.99 12.55 4.94
C GLY A 105 7.03 11.87 3.95
N ILE A 106 5.74 11.99 4.25
CA ILE A 106 4.64 11.52 3.41
C ILE A 106 3.69 12.70 3.20
N ASP A 107 3.57 13.16 1.97
CA ASP A 107 2.75 14.32 1.60
C ASP A 107 1.29 13.95 1.30
N ARG A 108 1.02 12.69 1.04
CA ARG A 108 -0.30 12.20 0.62
C ARG A 108 -0.55 10.78 1.08
N VAL A 109 -1.72 10.55 1.67
CA VAL A 109 -2.22 9.23 2.02
C VAL A 109 -3.51 8.95 1.26
N TYR A 110 -3.59 7.78 0.63
CA TYR A 110 -4.80 7.32 -0.03
C TYR A 110 -5.69 6.58 0.96
N VAL A 111 -6.93 7.07 1.12
CA VAL A 111 -7.93 6.52 2.03
C VAL A 111 -8.99 5.78 1.22
N ASN A 112 -9.24 4.52 1.57
CA ASN A 112 -10.12 3.61 0.84
C ASN A 112 -11.52 3.45 1.47
N ASP A 113 -11.87 4.24 2.48
CA ASP A 113 -13.10 4.09 3.27
C ASP A 113 -14.38 4.07 2.40
N ARG A 114 -14.41 4.89 1.35
CA ARG A 114 -15.53 4.89 0.43
C ARG A 114 -15.68 3.56 -0.30
N ALA A 115 -14.58 2.99 -0.78
CA ALA A 115 -14.60 1.68 -1.44
C ALA A 115 -15.07 0.59 -0.48
N ARG A 116 -14.58 0.60 0.75
CA ARG A 116 -14.99 -0.35 1.78
C ARG A 116 -16.47 -0.25 2.10
N ARG A 117 -16.99 0.96 2.28
CA ARG A 117 -18.39 1.20 2.62
C ARG A 117 -19.34 0.92 1.46
N GLU A 118 -19.05 1.42 0.25
CA GLU A 118 -19.99 1.36 -0.87
C GLU A 118 -19.92 0.03 -1.65
N LEU A 119 -18.72 -0.53 -1.80
CA LEU A 119 -18.54 -1.82 -2.49
C LEU A 119 -18.63 -3.03 -1.55
N GLY A 120 -18.50 -2.83 -0.23
CA GLY A 120 -18.27 -3.93 0.71
C GLY A 120 -16.87 -4.53 0.58
N TRP A 121 -15.94 -3.78 -0.02
CA TRP A 121 -14.59 -4.25 -0.29
C TRP A 121 -13.75 -4.31 0.97
N GLN A 122 -13.00 -5.40 1.14
CA GLN A 122 -12.13 -5.62 2.29
C GLN A 122 -10.73 -6.02 1.79
N PRO A 123 -9.82 -5.06 1.58
CA PRO A 123 -8.45 -5.38 1.17
C PRO A 123 -7.75 -6.17 2.27
N ARG A 124 -7.02 -7.20 1.86
CA ARG A 124 -6.33 -8.11 2.77
C ARG A 124 -4.89 -7.66 3.04
N TYR A 125 -4.25 -7.11 2.03
CA TYR A 125 -2.83 -6.78 2.07
C TYR A 125 -2.65 -5.34 2.53
N ASN A 126 -2.16 -5.17 3.76
CA ASN A 126 -1.87 -3.88 4.38
C ASN A 126 -0.47 -3.90 5.02
N PHE A 127 0.00 -2.78 5.48
CA PHE A 127 1.34 -2.67 6.04
C PHE A 127 1.60 -3.58 7.26
N PRO A 128 0.70 -3.70 8.26
CA PRO A 128 0.88 -4.65 9.36
C PRO A 128 1.05 -6.09 8.89
N LEU A 129 0.18 -6.59 8.02
CA LEU A 129 0.31 -7.93 7.46
C LEU A 129 1.63 -8.13 6.71
N LEU A 130 2.07 -7.10 6.00
CA LEU A 130 3.35 -7.13 5.29
C LEU A 130 4.52 -7.26 6.28
N ILE A 131 4.53 -6.51 7.38
CA ILE A 131 5.54 -6.63 8.42
C ILE A 131 5.55 -8.02 9.05
N ASP A 132 4.38 -8.60 9.34
CA ASP A 132 4.28 -9.96 9.87
C ASP A 132 4.87 -11.00 8.90
N ARG A 133 4.58 -10.90 7.61
CA ARG A 133 5.16 -11.78 6.58
C ARG A 133 6.67 -11.61 6.46
N LEU A 134 7.16 -10.39 6.48
CA LEU A 134 8.60 -10.13 6.47
C LEU A 134 9.29 -10.77 7.68
N ARG A 135 8.68 -10.72 8.87
CA ARG A 135 9.20 -11.37 10.10
C ARG A 135 9.23 -12.89 9.96
N ALA A 136 8.21 -13.46 9.33
CA ALA A 136 8.12 -14.90 9.05
C ALA A 136 9.07 -15.35 7.91
N GLY A 137 9.71 -14.43 7.19
CA GLY A 137 10.52 -14.76 6.00
C GLY A 137 9.68 -15.15 4.79
N GLU A 138 8.40 -14.76 4.77
CA GLU A 138 7.47 -15.04 3.68
C GLU A 138 7.51 -13.96 2.61
N ASP A 139 7.05 -14.31 1.39
CA ASP A 139 6.84 -13.34 0.31
C ASP A 139 5.67 -12.42 0.67
N VAL A 140 5.90 -11.12 0.61
CA VAL A 140 4.90 -10.10 0.95
C VAL A 140 3.77 -9.99 -0.09
N ARG A 141 4.03 -10.44 -1.32
CA ARG A 141 3.08 -10.39 -2.44
C ARG A 141 2.04 -11.51 -2.32
N SER A 142 0.85 -11.26 -2.84
CA SER A 142 -0.16 -12.29 -3.04
C SER A 142 0.31 -13.39 -4.02
N PRO A 143 -0.28 -14.58 -3.99
CA PRO A 143 -0.07 -15.61 -5.00
C PRO A 143 -0.28 -15.08 -6.43
N LEU A 144 -1.31 -14.28 -6.65
CA LEU A 144 -1.60 -13.69 -7.95
C LEU A 144 -0.51 -12.71 -8.38
N ALA A 145 -0.06 -11.83 -7.50
CA ALA A 145 1.00 -10.88 -7.80
C ALA A 145 2.33 -11.57 -8.14
N ARG A 146 2.63 -12.71 -7.51
CA ARG A 146 3.80 -13.54 -7.83
C ARG A 146 3.66 -14.20 -9.20
N MET A 147 2.48 -14.73 -9.50
CA MET A 147 2.21 -15.42 -10.77
C MET A 147 2.27 -14.48 -11.97
N VAL A 148 1.74 -13.27 -11.83
CA VAL A 148 1.74 -12.25 -12.90
C VAL A 148 3.16 -11.71 -13.13
N GLY A 149 3.95 -11.58 -12.07
CA GLY A 149 5.31 -11.06 -12.15
C GLY A 149 5.36 -9.59 -12.59
N SER A 150 6.57 -9.14 -12.94
CA SER A 150 6.81 -7.81 -13.48
C SER A 150 6.54 -7.81 -14.99
N LYS A 151 5.71 -6.89 -15.45
CA LYS A 151 5.58 -6.60 -16.89
C LYS A 151 6.47 -5.40 -17.17
N GLY A 152 7.68 -5.65 -17.68
CA GLY A 152 8.51 -4.57 -18.19
C GLY A 152 7.72 -3.78 -19.25
N TYR A 153 7.63 -2.48 -19.09
CA TYR A 153 7.24 -1.61 -20.21
C TYR A 153 8.43 -1.52 -21.15
N PHE A 154 8.29 -2.08 -22.34
CA PHE A 154 9.22 -1.94 -23.43
C PHE A 154 8.90 -0.67 -24.22
#